data_83a7f085825ba59f058d2fffc6107756
#
_entry.id   83a7f085825ba59f058d2fffc6107756
#
_cell.length_a   1.000
_cell.length_b   1.000
_cell.length_c   1.000
_cell.angle_alpha   90.00
_cell.angle_beta   90.00
_cell.angle_gamma   90.00
#
_symmetry.space_group_name_H-M   'P 1'
#
loop_
_entity.id
_entity.type
_entity.pdbx_description
1 polymer ?
#
loop_
_entity_poly.entity_id
_entity_poly.type
_entity_poly.pdbx_seq_one_letter_code
_entity_poly.pdbx_strand_id
1 'polypeptide(L)'
;MNKTSNTAGKVTLKNINCRVVSAPLNRPVVAKVGTFTHWPLVLIDIETKEGVIGRCYLEPYVEKLAKPIVGAIEAIFEMFEGKSVGPTDVYDGAMKKLHLNGREGMTVIALSGIDMAIWDALAKAVDLPLVSLLGGTPGPIRAYNTNGLWLSPLEEIAKEAQELVEAGGFKALKLRLGRPTVQDDRKAIALVREAVGDDILIMTDFNQGFNVAEGLQRMHALDDEGLYWFEEPIPYDDFYNCAQITKEIKTPIQIGENIYGSRTFLKAVMCRAADMYMPDLMRIGGVSGWMRAAAVAGAAGLPLSSHLYPRVSAQLLRVSESADWLEWSDWADPILAEPFAVENGIAHVPNVPGNSIEWDEKAIKKYQI
;
A
#
# COMPACT_ATOMS: atom_id res chain seq x y z
N MET A 1 -26.32 -34.12 20.66
CA MET A 1 -26.06 -32.67 20.91
C MET A 1 -24.67 -32.35 20.39
N ASN A 2 -24.55 -31.91 19.14
CA ASN A 2 -23.28 -31.44 18.60
C ASN A 2 -22.89 -30.16 19.35
N LYS A 3 -21.80 -30.20 20.08
CA LYS A 3 -21.12 -29.00 20.57
C LYS A 3 -20.60 -28.28 19.32
N THR A 4 -21.35 -27.31 18.79
CA THR A 4 -20.78 -26.27 17.93
C THR A 4 -19.70 -25.60 18.74
N SER A 5 -18.45 -25.89 18.44
CA SER A 5 -17.31 -25.18 19.02
C SER A 5 -17.53 -23.68 18.68
N ASN A 6 -17.60 -22.86 19.70
CA ASN A 6 -17.76 -21.42 19.54
C ASN A 6 -16.43 -20.86 18.98
N THR A 7 -16.23 -21.00 17.67
CA THR A 7 -15.08 -20.49 16.90
C THR A 7 -15.32 -19.10 16.32
N ALA A 8 -16.40 -18.45 16.72
CA ALA A 8 -16.72 -17.10 16.26
C ALA A 8 -15.54 -16.15 16.52
N GLY A 9 -15.03 -15.55 15.44
CA GLY A 9 -13.93 -14.60 15.48
C GLY A 9 -12.53 -15.21 15.60
N LYS A 10 -12.36 -16.53 15.44
CA LYS A 10 -11.06 -17.22 15.51
C LYS A 10 -10.92 -18.29 14.42
N VAL A 11 -9.67 -18.48 14.00
CA VAL A 11 -9.25 -19.59 13.10
C VAL A 11 -8.11 -20.36 13.77
N THR A 12 -8.01 -21.68 13.50
CA THR A 12 -6.94 -22.52 14.02
C THR A 12 -5.86 -22.67 12.97
N LEU A 13 -4.70 -22.06 13.20
CA LEU A 13 -3.58 -22.09 12.24
C LEU A 13 -3.04 -23.52 12.10
N LYS A 14 -2.91 -24.00 10.86
CA LYS A 14 -2.45 -25.36 10.56
C LYS A 14 -1.10 -25.37 9.86
N ASN A 15 -0.97 -24.60 8.79
CA ASN A 15 0.22 -24.55 7.96
C ASN A 15 0.33 -23.19 7.25
N ILE A 16 1.54 -22.85 6.83
CA ILE A 16 1.81 -21.70 5.97
C ILE A 16 2.62 -22.15 4.77
N ASN A 17 2.28 -21.64 3.60
CA ASN A 17 3.02 -21.87 2.37
C ASN A 17 3.36 -20.53 1.73
N CYS A 18 4.65 -20.28 1.53
CA CYS A 18 5.14 -19.09 0.86
C CYS A 18 5.76 -19.44 -0.49
N ARG A 19 5.39 -18.67 -1.52
CA ARG A 19 5.95 -18.81 -2.88
C ARG A 19 6.51 -17.46 -3.32
N VAL A 20 7.67 -17.47 -3.96
CA VAL A 20 8.27 -16.26 -4.50
C VAL A 20 8.11 -16.24 -6.00
N VAL A 21 7.60 -15.17 -6.54
CA VAL A 21 7.45 -14.94 -7.99
C VAL A 21 8.10 -13.64 -8.39
N SER A 22 8.54 -13.54 -9.65
CA SER A 22 9.04 -12.31 -10.28
C SER A 22 8.14 -12.05 -11.50
N ALA A 23 7.08 -11.25 -11.30
CA ALA A 23 6.07 -10.97 -12.31
C ALA A 23 6.52 -9.84 -13.25
N PRO A 24 6.27 -9.94 -14.58
CA PRO A 24 6.60 -8.84 -15.48
C PRO A 24 5.70 -7.64 -15.23
N LEU A 25 6.26 -6.44 -15.24
CA LEU A 25 5.52 -5.19 -15.21
C LEU A 25 5.06 -4.80 -16.62
N ASN A 26 3.83 -4.34 -16.76
CA ASN A 26 3.31 -3.80 -18.03
C ASN A 26 4.07 -2.53 -18.45
N ARG A 27 4.51 -1.73 -17.48
CA ARG A 27 5.38 -0.57 -17.67
C ARG A 27 6.58 -0.68 -16.71
N PRO A 28 7.82 -0.47 -17.19
CA PRO A 28 8.98 -0.45 -16.29
C PRO A 28 8.86 0.66 -15.25
N VAL A 29 9.22 0.36 -14.01
CA VAL A 29 9.41 1.37 -12.96
C VAL A 29 10.80 1.97 -13.13
N VAL A 30 10.88 3.29 -13.33
CA VAL A 30 12.14 4.04 -13.48
C VAL A 30 12.25 5.05 -12.34
N ALA A 31 12.99 4.69 -11.30
CA ALA A 31 13.19 5.50 -10.10
C ALA A 31 14.69 5.77 -9.86
N LYS A 32 15.01 6.64 -8.91
CA LYS A 32 16.43 6.92 -8.54
C LYS A 32 17.19 5.68 -8.10
N VAL A 33 16.50 4.68 -7.56
CA VAL A 33 17.09 3.42 -7.09
C VAL A 33 17.33 2.40 -8.20
N GLY A 34 16.83 2.61 -9.42
CA GLY A 34 17.04 1.74 -10.57
C GLY A 34 15.83 1.61 -11.49
N THR A 35 15.98 0.74 -12.51
CA THR A 35 14.92 0.37 -13.44
C THR A 35 14.49 -1.07 -13.16
N PHE A 36 13.19 -1.27 -12.98
CA PHE A 36 12.60 -2.58 -12.71
C PHE A 36 11.63 -2.94 -13.85
N THR A 37 11.86 -4.08 -14.49
CA THR A 37 10.98 -4.64 -15.52
C THR A 37 10.14 -5.81 -15.01
N HIS A 38 10.50 -6.32 -13.83
CA HIS A 38 9.80 -7.38 -13.12
C HIS A 38 9.63 -6.96 -11.67
N TRP A 39 8.53 -7.39 -11.06
CA TRP A 39 8.20 -7.07 -9.68
C TRP A 39 8.21 -8.34 -8.84
N PRO A 40 9.07 -8.41 -7.81
CA PRO A 40 9.10 -9.57 -6.93
C PRO A 40 7.92 -9.55 -5.97
N LEU A 41 7.25 -10.70 -5.81
CA LEU A 41 6.15 -10.88 -4.88
C LEU A 41 6.41 -12.11 -4.01
N VAL A 42 6.09 -12.03 -2.72
CA VAL A 42 6.01 -13.16 -1.81
C VAL A 42 4.54 -13.47 -1.58
N LEU A 43 4.07 -14.56 -2.16
CA LEU A 43 2.69 -15.04 -2.02
C LEU A 43 2.58 -15.87 -0.74
N ILE A 44 1.54 -15.65 0.04
CA ILE A 44 1.33 -16.30 1.33
C ILE A 44 -0.03 -16.97 1.34
N ASP A 45 -0.04 -18.29 1.58
CA ASP A 45 -1.23 -19.09 1.83
C ASP A 45 -1.17 -19.62 3.27
N ILE A 46 -2.11 -19.24 4.14
CA ILE A 46 -2.27 -19.80 5.49
C ILE A 46 -3.45 -20.75 5.49
N GLU A 47 -3.16 -22.03 5.71
CA GLU A 47 -4.19 -23.07 5.90
C GLU A 47 -4.67 -23.10 7.35
N THR A 48 -5.98 -23.25 7.55
CA THR A 48 -6.59 -23.43 8.85
C THR A 48 -7.10 -24.87 9.05
N LYS A 49 -7.27 -25.29 10.29
CA LYS A 49 -7.88 -26.62 10.60
C LYS A 49 -9.37 -26.67 10.21
N GLU A 50 -9.99 -25.52 10.07
CA GLU A 50 -11.36 -25.35 9.60
C GLU A 50 -11.50 -25.56 8.08
N GLY A 51 -10.37 -25.73 7.36
CA GLY A 51 -10.32 -25.98 5.92
C GLY A 51 -10.36 -24.71 5.06
N VAL A 52 -10.17 -23.55 5.66
CA VAL A 52 -10.11 -22.28 4.95
C VAL A 52 -8.66 -21.92 4.65
N ILE A 53 -8.41 -21.28 3.50
CA ILE A 53 -7.10 -20.76 3.11
C ILE A 53 -7.20 -19.25 3.04
N GLY A 54 -6.44 -18.57 3.91
CA GLY A 54 -6.24 -17.12 3.86
C GLY A 54 -5.04 -16.74 3.00
N ARG A 55 -5.19 -15.72 2.18
CA ARG A 55 -4.21 -15.30 1.16
C ARG A 55 -3.84 -13.84 1.26
N CYS A 56 -2.57 -13.58 1.00
CA CYS A 56 -2.08 -12.24 0.70
C CYS A 56 -0.75 -12.33 -0.06
N TYR A 57 -0.22 -11.18 -0.43
CA TYR A 57 1.15 -11.07 -0.96
C TYR A 57 1.90 -9.93 -0.28
N LEU A 58 3.23 -9.98 -0.40
CA LEU A 58 4.12 -8.88 -0.02
C LEU A 58 4.97 -8.47 -1.22
N GLU A 59 5.39 -7.22 -1.22
CA GLU A 59 6.17 -6.58 -2.29
C GLU A 59 7.57 -6.20 -1.77
N PRO A 60 8.55 -7.11 -1.78
CA PRO A 60 9.85 -6.89 -1.16
C PRO A 60 10.74 -5.86 -1.87
N TYR A 61 10.35 -5.32 -3.02
CA TYR A 61 11.10 -4.40 -3.90
C TYR A 61 12.40 -5.00 -4.44
N VAL A 62 13.20 -5.61 -3.59
CA VAL A 62 14.46 -6.26 -3.95
C VAL A 62 14.26 -7.77 -3.91
N GLU A 63 14.38 -8.43 -5.06
CA GLU A 63 14.13 -9.87 -5.21
C GLU A 63 14.93 -10.72 -4.22
N LYS A 64 16.22 -10.37 -4.00
CA LYS A 64 17.09 -11.08 -3.05
C LYS A 64 16.62 -11.04 -1.60
N LEU A 65 15.75 -10.08 -1.24
CA LEU A 65 15.17 -9.98 0.11
C LEU A 65 13.92 -10.85 0.28
N ALA A 66 13.35 -11.40 -0.80
CA ALA A 66 12.16 -12.24 -0.71
C ALA A 66 12.39 -13.49 0.18
N LYS A 67 13.49 -14.22 -0.01
CA LYS A 67 13.83 -15.40 0.80
C LYS A 67 14.05 -15.10 2.30
N PRO A 68 14.82 -14.06 2.69
CA PRO A 68 14.89 -13.62 4.09
C PRO A 68 13.53 -13.27 4.69
N ILE A 69 12.64 -12.62 3.93
CA ILE A 69 11.28 -12.29 4.37
C ILE A 69 10.46 -13.57 4.59
N VAL A 70 10.54 -14.57 3.68
CA VAL A 70 9.89 -15.87 3.86
C VAL A 70 10.36 -16.55 5.15
N GLY A 71 11.66 -16.60 5.41
CA GLY A 71 12.19 -17.17 6.66
C GLY A 71 11.69 -16.43 7.92
N ALA A 72 11.52 -15.10 7.85
CA ALA A 72 10.94 -14.34 8.94
C ALA A 72 9.43 -14.65 9.12
N ILE A 73 8.68 -14.83 8.02
CA ILE A 73 7.27 -15.24 8.04
C ILE A 73 7.13 -16.60 8.72
N GLU A 74 7.90 -17.59 8.30
CA GLU A 74 7.87 -18.95 8.87
C GLU A 74 8.19 -18.93 10.37
N ALA A 75 9.25 -18.25 10.78
CA ALA A 75 9.64 -18.13 12.18
C ALA A 75 8.57 -17.43 13.06
N ILE A 76 7.85 -16.44 12.53
CA ILE A 76 6.74 -15.80 13.25
C ILE A 76 5.52 -16.73 13.29
N PHE A 77 5.19 -17.39 12.19
CA PHE A 77 4.05 -18.30 12.11
C PHE A 77 4.17 -19.45 13.10
N GLU A 78 5.34 -20.08 13.24
CA GLU A 78 5.63 -21.15 14.21
C GLU A 78 5.25 -20.79 15.65
N MET A 79 5.32 -19.50 16.01
CA MET A 79 4.94 -19.04 17.36
C MET A 79 3.44 -19.24 17.66
N PHE A 80 2.62 -19.39 16.61
CA PHE A 80 1.16 -19.46 16.70
C PHE A 80 0.58 -20.71 16.04
N GLU A 81 1.38 -21.54 15.40
CA GLU A 81 0.96 -22.79 14.80
C GLU A 81 0.19 -23.69 15.77
N GLY A 82 -0.87 -24.30 15.28
CA GLY A 82 -1.76 -25.18 16.06
C GLY A 82 -2.71 -24.45 17.02
N LYS A 83 -2.61 -23.12 17.17
CA LYS A 83 -3.44 -22.33 18.07
C LYS A 83 -4.69 -21.80 17.36
N SER A 84 -5.80 -21.76 18.11
CA SER A 84 -6.99 -21.02 17.70
C SER A 84 -6.85 -19.57 18.15
N VAL A 85 -6.75 -18.65 17.18
CA VAL A 85 -6.39 -17.24 17.41
C VAL A 85 -7.28 -16.30 16.60
N GLY A 86 -7.48 -15.09 17.11
CA GLY A 86 -7.94 -13.96 16.33
C GLY A 86 -6.76 -13.21 15.70
N PRO A 87 -6.96 -12.47 14.60
CA PRO A 87 -5.88 -11.73 13.95
C PRO A 87 -5.15 -10.77 14.91
N THR A 88 -5.89 -10.02 15.72
CA THR A 88 -5.31 -9.07 16.69
C THR A 88 -4.52 -9.76 17.79
N ASP A 89 -4.89 -11.00 18.20
CA ASP A 89 -4.12 -11.79 19.16
C ASP A 89 -2.74 -12.15 18.58
N VAL A 90 -2.68 -12.48 17.29
CA VAL A 90 -1.43 -12.79 16.60
C VAL A 90 -0.58 -11.52 16.46
N TYR A 91 -1.18 -10.43 15.97
CA TYR A 91 -0.49 -9.16 15.82
C TYR A 91 0.16 -8.69 17.14
N ASP A 92 -0.62 -8.56 18.21
CA ASP A 92 -0.13 -8.07 19.50
C ASP A 92 0.84 -9.05 20.14
N GLY A 93 0.57 -10.35 20.03
CA GLY A 93 1.44 -11.41 20.53
C GLY A 93 2.81 -11.42 19.83
N ALA A 94 2.84 -11.26 18.51
CA ALA A 94 4.07 -11.16 17.73
C ALA A 94 4.84 -9.87 18.06
N MET A 95 4.17 -8.71 18.06
CA MET A 95 4.79 -7.43 18.42
C MET A 95 5.40 -7.43 19.80
N LYS A 96 4.81 -8.17 20.75
CA LYS A 96 5.36 -8.34 22.09
C LYS A 96 6.61 -9.24 22.09
N LYS A 97 6.58 -10.35 21.35
CA LYS A 97 7.70 -11.31 21.28
C LYS A 97 8.90 -10.74 20.50
N LEU A 98 8.62 -9.97 19.45
CA LEU A 98 9.64 -9.42 18.56
C LEU A 98 10.22 -8.08 19.02
N HIS A 99 9.91 -7.59 20.23
CA HIS A 99 10.34 -6.26 20.64
C HIS A 99 11.86 -6.07 20.72
N LEU A 100 12.61 -7.13 20.97
CA LEU A 100 14.08 -7.11 20.98
C LEU A 100 14.70 -7.26 19.60
N ASN A 101 13.94 -7.77 18.62
CA ASN A 101 14.39 -7.88 17.22
C ASN A 101 14.13 -6.60 16.40
N GLY A 102 13.43 -5.65 17.00
CA GLY A 102 12.97 -4.45 16.34
C GLY A 102 11.51 -4.55 15.86
N ARG A 103 10.87 -3.40 15.76
CA ARG A 103 9.46 -3.27 15.34
C ARG A 103 9.34 -2.51 14.01
N GLU A 104 10.31 -2.68 13.16
CA GLU A 104 10.44 -2.03 11.86
C GLU A 104 11.10 -3.00 10.88
N GLY A 105 11.07 -2.66 9.60
CA GLY A 105 11.73 -3.45 8.57
C GLY A 105 11.15 -4.87 8.43
N MET A 106 12.02 -5.86 8.21
CA MET A 106 11.62 -7.23 7.87
C MET A 106 10.70 -7.89 8.88
N THR A 107 10.84 -7.59 10.19
CA THR A 107 9.98 -8.17 11.23
C THR A 107 8.53 -7.73 11.09
N VAL A 108 8.30 -6.45 10.81
CA VAL A 108 6.94 -5.93 10.59
C VAL A 108 6.41 -6.34 9.23
N ILE A 109 7.24 -6.32 8.19
CA ILE A 109 6.88 -6.79 6.85
C ILE A 109 6.35 -8.23 6.91
N ALA A 110 7.09 -9.15 7.55
CA ALA A 110 6.70 -10.54 7.69
C ALA A 110 5.40 -10.70 8.51
N LEU A 111 5.28 -9.96 9.63
CA LEU A 111 4.07 -9.96 10.45
C LEU A 111 2.86 -9.43 9.65
N SER A 112 3.05 -8.41 8.83
CA SER A 112 1.97 -7.83 8.01
C SER A 112 1.38 -8.84 7.03
N GLY A 113 2.23 -9.67 6.42
CA GLY A 113 1.78 -10.75 5.55
C GLY A 113 0.94 -11.79 6.30
N ILE A 114 1.40 -12.20 7.47
CA ILE A 114 0.65 -13.14 8.32
C ILE A 114 -0.69 -12.51 8.75
N ASP A 115 -0.68 -11.25 9.19
CA ASP A 115 -1.87 -10.54 9.62
C ASP A 115 -2.92 -10.45 8.52
N MET A 116 -2.53 -10.01 7.31
CA MET A 116 -3.42 -9.93 6.16
C MET A 116 -4.03 -11.29 5.79
N ALA A 117 -3.22 -12.35 5.79
CA ALA A 117 -3.71 -13.70 5.45
C ALA A 117 -4.64 -14.26 6.54
N ILE A 118 -4.40 -13.99 7.82
CA ILE A 118 -5.31 -14.43 8.89
C ILE A 118 -6.64 -13.67 8.85
N TRP A 119 -6.62 -12.37 8.56
CA TRP A 119 -7.86 -11.59 8.35
C TRP A 119 -8.67 -12.12 7.17
N ASP A 120 -8.01 -12.48 6.07
CA ASP A 120 -8.65 -13.12 4.92
C ASP A 120 -9.28 -14.46 5.28
N ALA A 121 -8.52 -15.32 6.00
CA ALA A 121 -9.02 -16.62 6.45
C ALA A 121 -10.24 -16.47 7.37
N LEU A 122 -10.21 -15.50 8.30
CA LEU A 122 -11.33 -15.26 9.20
C LEU A 122 -12.56 -14.76 8.43
N ALA A 123 -12.40 -13.83 7.50
CA ALA A 123 -13.50 -13.32 6.68
C ALA A 123 -14.13 -14.43 5.83
N LYS A 124 -13.31 -15.28 5.21
CA LYS A 124 -13.77 -16.46 4.48
C LYS A 124 -14.47 -17.48 5.39
N ALA A 125 -13.96 -17.71 6.60
CA ALA A 125 -14.55 -18.63 7.56
C ALA A 125 -15.96 -18.25 8.02
N VAL A 126 -16.29 -16.95 7.98
CA VAL A 126 -17.62 -16.43 8.33
C VAL A 126 -18.44 -16.01 7.10
N ASP A 127 -17.95 -16.31 5.90
CA ASP A 127 -18.58 -16.03 4.60
C ASP A 127 -18.92 -14.54 4.40
N LEU A 128 -17.99 -13.66 4.78
CA LEU A 128 -18.11 -12.21 4.63
C LEU A 128 -16.94 -11.61 3.85
N PRO A 129 -17.16 -10.56 3.03
CA PRO A 129 -16.07 -9.70 2.59
C PRO A 129 -15.31 -9.11 3.78
N LEU A 130 -14.01 -8.89 3.63
CA LEU A 130 -13.20 -8.30 4.71
C LEU A 130 -13.76 -6.95 5.18
N VAL A 131 -14.19 -6.10 4.25
CA VAL A 131 -14.84 -4.82 4.57
C VAL A 131 -16.07 -5.00 5.48
N SER A 132 -16.88 -6.04 5.24
CA SER A 132 -18.09 -6.31 6.04
C SER A 132 -17.74 -6.88 7.40
N LEU A 133 -16.73 -7.75 7.48
CA LEU A 133 -16.19 -8.23 8.76
C LEU A 133 -15.68 -7.09 9.64
N LEU A 134 -15.10 -6.05 9.02
CA LEU A 134 -14.63 -4.84 9.70
C LEU A 134 -15.73 -3.81 10.02
N GLY A 135 -17.00 -4.12 9.69
CA GLY A 135 -18.16 -3.28 10.02
C GLY A 135 -18.57 -2.30 8.91
N GLY A 136 -17.96 -2.38 7.73
CA GLY A 136 -18.30 -1.54 6.57
C GLY A 136 -19.20 -2.24 5.56
N THR A 137 -19.31 -1.64 4.38
CA THR A 137 -20.10 -2.15 3.27
C THR A 137 -19.28 -2.10 1.97
N PRO A 138 -19.26 -3.17 1.14
CA PRO A 138 -18.69 -3.10 -0.20
C PRO A 138 -19.26 -1.91 -0.99
N GLY A 139 -18.43 -1.29 -1.81
CA GLY A 139 -18.89 -0.12 -2.56
C GLY A 139 -17.74 0.60 -3.29
N PRO A 140 -18.05 1.77 -3.88
CA PRO A 140 -17.08 2.53 -4.66
C PRO A 140 -16.04 3.21 -3.78
N ILE A 141 -14.82 3.34 -4.33
CA ILE A 141 -13.74 4.18 -3.81
C ILE A 141 -13.05 4.87 -4.99
N ARG A 142 -12.78 6.16 -4.87
CA ARG A 142 -12.04 6.90 -5.90
C ARG A 142 -10.58 6.44 -5.95
N ALA A 143 -10.05 6.29 -7.16
CA ALA A 143 -8.71 5.81 -7.37
C ALA A 143 -7.89 6.76 -8.25
N TYR A 144 -6.58 6.83 -7.99
CA TYR A 144 -5.62 7.46 -8.88
C TYR A 144 -4.68 6.43 -9.49
N ASN A 145 -4.18 6.73 -10.70
CA ASN A 145 -3.28 5.82 -11.42
C ASN A 145 -1.82 6.16 -11.12
N THR A 146 -1.07 5.16 -10.62
CA THR A 146 0.37 5.27 -10.28
C THR A 146 1.27 4.47 -11.22
N ASN A 147 0.73 3.83 -12.27
CA ASN A 147 1.45 2.87 -13.12
C ASN A 147 2.38 3.49 -14.17
N GLY A 148 2.74 4.75 -14.03
CA GLY A 148 3.60 5.41 -15.00
C GLY A 148 4.09 6.77 -14.51
N LEU A 149 4.46 7.63 -15.47
CA LEU A 149 4.98 8.97 -15.20
C LEU A 149 6.18 8.96 -14.24
N TRP A 150 7.04 7.97 -14.40
CA TRP A 150 8.31 7.85 -13.70
C TRP A 150 9.28 8.96 -14.12
N LEU A 151 10.53 8.91 -13.71
CA LEU A 151 11.56 9.84 -14.19
C LEU A 151 11.93 9.55 -15.67
N SER A 152 10.92 9.26 -16.47
CA SER A 152 11.01 8.98 -17.91
C SER A 152 11.44 10.22 -18.72
N PRO A 153 11.89 10.07 -20.00
CA PRO A 153 12.16 11.17 -20.89
C PRO A 153 10.96 12.12 -21.04
N LEU A 154 11.22 13.44 -21.08
CA LEU A 154 10.15 14.43 -21.12
C LEU A 154 9.28 14.33 -22.38
N GLU A 155 9.84 13.86 -23.48
CA GLU A 155 9.14 13.65 -24.76
C GLU A 155 8.08 12.54 -24.72
N GLU A 156 8.13 11.65 -23.73
CA GLU A 156 7.24 10.49 -23.62
C GLU A 156 6.08 10.75 -22.65
N ILE A 157 6.27 11.63 -21.63
CA ILE A 157 5.35 11.74 -20.49
C ILE A 157 3.95 12.26 -20.86
N ALA A 158 3.82 13.12 -21.86
CA ALA A 158 2.52 13.62 -22.31
C ALA A 158 1.63 12.52 -22.85
N LYS A 159 2.18 11.66 -23.73
CA LYS A 159 1.48 10.49 -24.26
C LYS A 159 1.15 9.50 -23.14
N GLU A 160 2.12 9.22 -22.29
CA GLU A 160 1.94 8.30 -21.17
C GLU A 160 0.82 8.78 -20.22
N ALA A 161 0.74 10.08 -19.91
CA ALA A 161 -0.31 10.65 -19.09
C ALA A 161 -1.71 10.43 -19.68
N GLN A 162 -1.88 10.63 -20.99
CA GLN A 162 -3.14 10.36 -21.70
C GLN A 162 -3.54 8.87 -21.59
N GLU A 163 -2.61 7.97 -21.89
CA GLU A 163 -2.85 6.53 -21.79
C GLU A 163 -3.26 6.10 -20.37
N LEU A 164 -2.64 6.69 -19.32
CA LEU A 164 -2.96 6.39 -17.92
C LEU A 164 -4.36 6.89 -17.52
N VAL A 165 -4.78 8.05 -18.02
CA VAL A 165 -6.17 8.55 -17.83
C VAL A 165 -7.16 7.61 -18.50
N GLU A 166 -6.90 7.23 -19.76
CA GLU A 166 -7.80 6.41 -20.58
C GLU A 166 -7.94 4.98 -20.06
N ALA A 167 -6.89 4.41 -19.42
CA ALA A 167 -6.86 3.03 -18.94
C ALA A 167 -8.01 2.64 -17.98
N GLY A 168 -8.59 3.61 -17.29
CA GLY A 168 -9.71 3.40 -16.36
C GLY A 168 -10.57 4.65 -16.17
N GLY A 169 -10.43 5.65 -17.04
CA GLY A 169 -11.13 6.93 -16.92
C GLY A 169 -10.73 7.70 -15.65
N PHE A 170 -9.46 7.58 -15.25
CA PHE A 170 -8.95 8.17 -14.02
C PHE A 170 -9.10 9.69 -13.99
N LYS A 171 -9.35 10.22 -12.78
CA LYS A 171 -9.46 11.66 -12.50
C LYS A 171 -8.25 12.21 -11.75
N ALA A 172 -7.28 11.36 -11.48
CA ALA A 172 -6.02 11.72 -10.82
C ALA A 172 -4.89 10.79 -11.26
N LEU A 173 -3.69 11.35 -11.40
CA LEU A 173 -2.46 10.66 -11.78
C LEU A 173 -1.34 11.04 -10.81
N LYS A 174 -0.38 10.13 -10.58
CA LYS A 174 0.85 10.41 -9.83
C LYS A 174 2.04 10.59 -10.78
N LEU A 175 2.65 11.78 -10.76
CA LEU A 175 3.84 12.16 -11.52
C LEU A 175 5.06 12.15 -10.60
N ARG A 176 6.11 11.39 -10.96
CA ARG A 176 7.38 11.41 -10.22
C ARG A 176 8.21 12.63 -10.62
N LEU A 177 8.65 13.35 -9.60
CA LEU A 177 9.48 14.54 -9.70
C LEU A 177 10.84 14.34 -8.99
N GLY A 178 11.66 15.38 -8.97
CA GLY A 178 13.03 15.30 -8.47
C GLY A 178 14.06 15.13 -9.58
N ARG A 179 13.72 15.63 -10.78
CA ARG A 179 14.65 15.76 -11.90
C ARG A 179 15.84 16.67 -11.54
N PRO A 180 16.93 16.67 -12.31
CA PRO A 180 18.14 17.44 -11.98
C PRO A 180 17.88 18.90 -11.68
N THR A 181 16.97 19.56 -12.40
CA THR A 181 16.64 20.96 -12.20
C THR A 181 15.16 21.20 -11.89
N VAL A 182 14.85 22.31 -11.21
CA VAL A 182 13.46 22.79 -11.00
C VAL A 182 12.75 23.00 -12.33
N GLN A 183 13.47 23.50 -13.33
CA GLN A 183 12.92 23.75 -14.67
C GLN A 183 12.49 22.45 -15.36
N ASP A 184 13.22 21.36 -15.17
CA ASP A 184 12.83 20.05 -15.70
C ASP A 184 11.57 19.52 -15.02
N ASP A 185 11.43 19.71 -13.70
CA ASP A 185 10.21 19.34 -12.98
C ASP A 185 9.02 20.19 -13.42
N ARG A 186 9.18 21.52 -13.55
CA ARG A 186 8.15 22.42 -14.10
C ARG A 186 7.73 22.02 -15.51
N LYS A 187 8.70 21.70 -16.35
CA LYS A 187 8.42 21.25 -17.72
C LYS A 187 7.64 19.93 -17.71
N ALA A 188 7.97 18.98 -16.81
CA ALA A 188 7.22 17.74 -16.66
C ALA A 188 5.78 18.01 -16.26
N ILE A 189 5.55 18.87 -15.26
CA ILE A 189 4.21 19.26 -14.81
C ILE A 189 3.41 19.89 -15.96
N ALA A 190 4.00 20.85 -16.65
CA ALA A 190 3.35 21.56 -17.77
C ALA A 190 2.95 20.60 -18.90
N LEU A 191 3.84 19.68 -19.29
CA LEU A 191 3.56 18.68 -20.34
C LEU A 191 2.42 17.73 -19.94
N VAL A 192 2.39 17.27 -18.69
CA VAL A 192 1.29 16.43 -18.18
C VAL A 192 0.00 17.24 -18.15
N ARG A 193 0.02 18.47 -17.61
CA ARG A 193 -1.16 19.34 -17.53
C ARG A 193 -1.75 19.66 -18.91
N GLU A 194 -0.90 19.98 -19.89
CA GLU A 194 -1.32 20.23 -21.28
C GLU A 194 -1.96 18.97 -21.89
N ALA A 195 -1.42 17.79 -21.61
CA ALA A 195 -1.89 16.54 -22.16
C ALA A 195 -3.24 16.07 -21.62
N VAL A 196 -3.51 16.29 -20.31
CA VAL A 196 -4.70 15.74 -19.64
C VAL A 196 -5.75 16.79 -19.26
N GLY A 197 -5.43 18.08 -19.34
CA GLY A 197 -6.34 19.18 -19.00
C GLY A 197 -6.46 19.45 -17.49
N ASP A 198 -7.25 20.48 -17.17
CA ASP A 198 -7.36 20.99 -15.78
C ASP A 198 -8.25 20.13 -14.88
N ASP A 199 -9.12 19.30 -15.46
CA ASP A 199 -10.04 18.42 -14.70
C ASP A 199 -9.35 17.21 -14.08
N ILE A 200 -8.09 16.92 -14.47
CA ILE A 200 -7.31 15.81 -13.91
C ILE A 200 -6.38 16.32 -12.82
N LEU A 201 -6.50 15.75 -11.64
CA LEU A 201 -5.62 16.06 -10.52
C LEU A 201 -4.23 15.46 -10.76
N ILE A 202 -3.19 16.26 -10.55
CA ILE A 202 -1.79 15.81 -10.62
C ILE A 202 -1.27 15.72 -9.19
N MET A 203 -1.01 14.51 -8.75
CA MET A 203 -0.31 14.18 -7.52
C MET A 203 1.16 14.02 -7.84
N THR A 204 2.06 14.33 -6.90
CA THR A 204 3.50 14.23 -7.19
C THR A 204 4.23 13.46 -6.11
N ASP A 205 5.32 12.78 -6.50
CA ASP A 205 6.13 11.98 -5.60
C ASP A 205 7.62 12.21 -5.87
N PHE A 206 8.37 12.50 -4.82
CA PHE A 206 9.82 12.76 -4.86
C PHE A 206 10.63 11.57 -4.34
N ASN A 207 9.97 10.52 -3.82
CA ASN A 207 10.59 9.31 -3.30
C ASN A 207 11.80 9.62 -2.39
N GLN A 208 11.64 10.56 -1.45
CA GLN A 208 12.66 10.97 -0.48
C GLN A 208 13.96 11.49 -1.13
N GLY A 209 13.82 12.10 -2.32
CA GLY A 209 14.95 12.37 -3.21
C GLY A 209 15.86 13.52 -2.80
N PHE A 210 15.48 14.34 -1.80
CA PHE A 210 16.20 15.55 -1.41
C PHE A 210 16.67 15.51 0.05
N ASN A 211 17.74 16.25 0.32
CA ASN A 211 18.00 16.69 1.69
C ASN A 211 17.03 17.84 2.06
N VAL A 212 17.02 18.24 3.33
CA VAL A 212 16.06 19.23 3.86
C VAL A 212 16.13 20.56 3.11
N ALA A 213 17.34 21.09 2.87
CA ALA A 213 17.52 22.39 2.21
C ALA A 213 17.07 22.34 0.74
N GLU A 214 17.44 21.28 0.01
CA GLU A 214 17.01 21.07 -1.37
C GLU A 214 15.50 20.84 -1.46
N GLY A 215 14.94 20.04 -0.54
CA GLY A 215 13.51 19.77 -0.47
C GLY A 215 12.70 21.06 -0.26
N LEU A 216 13.06 21.84 0.74
CA LEU A 216 12.39 23.13 1.01
C LEU A 216 12.47 24.08 -0.19
N GLN A 217 13.66 24.23 -0.77
CA GLN A 217 13.85 25.08 -1.96
C GLN A 217 13.01 24.57 -3.14
N ARG A 218 12.95 23.24 -3.37
CA ARG A 218 12.20 22.64 -4.46
C ARG A 218 10.70 22.81 -4.27
N MET A 219 10.19 22.57 -3.05
CA MET A 219 8.77 22.73 -2.73
C MET A 219 8.33 24.17 -2.91
N HIS A 220 9.08 25.16 -2.38
CA HIS A 220 8.77 26.57 -2.63
C HIS A 220 8.73 26.93 -4.13
N ALA A 221 9.65 26.36 -4.91
CA ALA A 221 9.70 26.64 -6.35
C ALA A 221 8.52 26.06 -7.13
N LEU A 222 7.85 25.02 -6.60
CA LEU A 222 6.74 24.30 -7.26
C LEU A 222 5.38 24.55 -6.60
N ASP A 223 5.31 25.37 -5.53
CA ASP A 223 4.12 25.54 -4.68
C ASP A 223 2.89 26.13 -5.41
N ASP A 224 3.12 26.87 -6.50
CA ASP A 224 2.05 27.51 -7.27
C ASP A 224 1.72 26.75 -8.60
N GLU A 225 2.21 25.51 -8.79
CA GLU A 225 2.00 24.72 -10.01
C GLU A 225 0.64 23.96 -10.06
N GLY A 226 -0.25 24.18 -9.08
CA GLY A 226 -1.58 23.60 -9.05
C GLY A 226 -1.60 22.08 -8.85
N LEU A 227 -0.71 21.56 -8.03
CA LEU A 227 -0.57 20.16 -7.68
C LEU A 227 -1.46 19.77 -6.50
N TYR A 228 -1.92 18.52 -6.47
CA TYR A 228 -2.80 18.05 -5.42
C TYR A 228 -2.05 17.79 -4.12
N TRP A 229 -0.85 17.18 -4.17
CA TRP A 229 0.08 17.04 -3.07
C TRP A 229 1.53 16.91 -3.53
N PHE A 230 2.45 17.14 -2.60
CA PHE A 230 3.85 16.74 -2.67
C PHE A 230 4.06 15.53 -1.75
N GLU A 231 4.47 14.37 -2.32
CA GLU A 231 4.72 13.15 -1.59
C GLU A 231 6.21 12.99 -1.30
N GLU A 232 6.54 12.70 -0.05
CA GLU A 232 7.89 12.38 0.45
C GLU A 232 9.04 13.21 -0.16
N PRO A 233 9.04 14.54 -0.01
CA PRO A 233 10.12 15.38 -0.56
C PRO A 233 11.49 15.08 0.06
N ILE A 234 11.54 14.71 1.36
CA ILE A 234 12.74 14.39 2.15
C ILE A 234 12.56 13.03 2.85
N PRO A 235 13.60 12.47 3.50
CA PRO A 235 13.47 11.19 4.22
C PRO A 235 12.28 11.16 5.16
N TYR A 236 11.48 10.08 5.06
CA TYR A 236 10.18 9.93 5.70
C TYR A 236 10.22 9.95 7.23
N ASP A 237 11.36 9.59 7.84
CA ASP A 237 11.58 9.48 9.28
C ASP A 237 12.06 10.78 9.93
N ASP A 238 12.36 11.79 9.14
CA ASP A 238 12.68 13.16 9.63
C ASP A 238 11.41 13.99 9.85
N PHE A 239 10.56 13.54 10.79
CA PHE A 239 9.28 14.19 11.07
C PHE A 239 9.40 15.65 11.49
N TYR A 240 10.52 16.04 12.09
CA TYR A 240 10.76 17.42 12.49
C TYR A 240 10.88 18.33 11.26
N ASN A 241 11.71 17.97 10.31
CA ASN A 241 11.90 18.75 9.10
C ASN A 241 10.74 18.60 8.10
N CYS A 242 10.08 17.45 8.05
CA CYS A 242 8.81 17.29 7.34
C CYS A 242 7.78 18.31 7.84
N ALA A 243 7.61 18.47 9.17
CA ALA A 243 6.71 19.45 9.77
C ALA A 243 7.09 20.91 9.46
N GLN A 244 8.38 21.19 9.29
CA GLN A 244 8.84 22.53 8.85
C GLN A 244 8.38 22.81 7.41
N ILE A 245 8.59 21.85 6.49
CA ILE A 245 8.16 21.97 5.10
C ILE A 245 6.65 22.13 5.03
N THR A 246 5.89 21.26 5.71
CA THR A 246 4.42 21.30 5.77
C THR A 246 3.89 22.68 6.21
N LYS A 247 4.56 23.31 7.16
CA LYS A 247 4.16 24.63 7.66
C LYS A 247 4.41 25.76 6.66
N GLU A 248 5.44 25.64 5.81
CA GLU A 248 5.89 26.72 4.93
C GLU A 248 5.25 26.67 3.53
N ILE A 249 4.74 25.50 3.11
CA ILE A 249 4.23 25.23 1.78
C ILE A 249 2.70 25.21 1.79
N LYS A 250 2.05 25.72 0.72
CA LYS A 250 0.59 25.73 0.57
C LYS A 250 0.06 24.43 0.00
N THR A 251 0.80 23.83 -0.96
CA THR A 251 0.47 22.54 -1.54
C THR A 251 0.58 21.47 -0.46
N PRO A 252 -0.45 20.65 -0.22
CA PRO A 252 -0.43 19.66 0.85
C PRO A 252 0.78 18.70 0.76
N ILE A 253 1.39 18.41 1.88
CA ILE A 253 2.45 17.40 2.00
C ILE A 253 1.81 16.06 2.36
N GLN A 254 2.18 15.00 1.65
CA GLN A 254 1.78 13.62 1.94
C GLN A 254 2.99 12.75 2.27
N ILE A 255 2.87 11.96 3.34
CA ILE A 255 3.84 10.92 3.71
C ILE A 255 3.11 9.69 4.20
N GLY A 256 3.82 8.59 4.38
CA GLY A 256 3.25 7.46 5.09
C GLY A 256 3.59 6.10 4.52
N GLU A 257 3.91 5.99 3.25
CA GLU A 257 4.22 4.72 2.60
C GLU A 257 5.39 3.98 3.29
N ASN A 258 6.33 4.71 3.85
CA ASN A 258 7.52 4.17 4.51
C ASN A 258 7.42 4.13 6.04
N ILE A 259 6.28 4.49 6.64
CA ILE A 259 6.07 4.49 8.09
C ILE A 259 5.76 3.09 8.63
N TYR A 260 6.59 2.60 9.55
CA TYR A 260 6.42 1.29 10.18
C TYR A 260 5.57 1.36 11.45
N GLY A 261 4.42 0.67 11.39
CA GLY A 261 3.53 0.45 12.53
C GLY A 261 2.81 1.71 13.05
N SER A 262 1.71 1.49 13.73
CA SER A 262 0.81 2.56 14.19
C SER A 262 1.44 3.52 15.23
N ARG A 263 2.47 3.09 15.96
CA ARG A 263 3.16 3.96 16.93
C ARG A 263 4.01 5.03 16.25
N THR A 264 4.72 4.67 15.18
CA THR A 264 5.50 5.61 14.38
C THR A 264 4.57 6.53 13.61
N PHE A 265 3.46 5.98 13.10
CA PHE A 265 2.39 6.77 12.48
C PHE A 265 1.83 7.85 13.43
N LEU A 266 1.51 7.48 14.67
CA LEU A 266 1.08 8.45 15.70
C LEU A 266 2.13 9.53 15.96
N LYS A 267 3.43 9.18 15.98
CA LYS A 267 4.50 10.19 16.15
C LYS A 267 4.51 11.19 14.99
N ALA A 268 4.38 10.72 13.75
CA ALA A 268 4.32 11.58 12.57
C ALA A 268 3.14 12.57 12.68
N VAL A 269 1.96 12.08 13.05
CA VAL A 269 0.76 12.90 13.27
C VAL A 269 0.97 13.92 14.40
N MET A 270 1.52 13.51 15.54
CA MET A 270 1.81 14.40 16.66
C MET A 270 2.85 15.50 16.33
N CYS A 271 3.81 15.18 15.47
CA CYS A 271 4.78 16.14 14.94
C CYS A 271 4.17 17.08 13.88
N ARG A 272 2.96 16.79 13.38
CA ARG A 272 2.37 17.48 12.22
C ARG A 272 3.28 17.39 10.99
N ALA A 273 3.85 16.20 10.77
CA ALA A 273 4.84 15.99 9.74
C ALA A 273 4.27 16.09 8.31
N ALA A 274 2.94 16.00 8.16
CA ALA A 274 2.26 16.13 6.87
C ALA A 274 0.80 16.57 7.06
N ASP A 275 0.18 17.01 5.97
CA ASP A 275 -1.24 17.35 5.87
C ASP A 275 -2.10 16.13 5.57
N MET A 276 -1.53 15.13 4.89
CA MET A 276 -2.20 13.92 4.40
C MET A 276 -1.30 12.70 4.64
N TYR A 277 -1.92 11.53 4.81
CA TYR A 277 -1.17 10.29 5.07
C TYR A 277 -1.58 9.16 4.13
N MET A 278 -0.62 8.25 3.82
CA MET A 278 -0.83 7.08 2.97
C MET A 278 -0.07 5.84 3.49
N PRO A 279 -0.60 5.15 4.51
CA PRO A 279 0.06 3.96 5.00
C PRO A 279 0.14 2.86 3.95
N ASP A 280 1.27 2.15 3.94
CA ASP A 280 1.47 0.92 3.17
C ASP A 280 1.12 -0.29 4.03
N LEU A 281 0.35 -1.24 3.49
CA LEU A 281 -0.09 -2.42 4.26
C LEU A 281 1.07 -3.28 4.76
N MET A 282 2.12 -3.42 3.97
CA MET A 282 3.28 -4.22 4.34
C MET A 282 4.08 -3.58 5.48
N ARG A 283 4.09 -2.24 5.57
CA ARG A 283 4.88 -1.50 6.56
C ARG A 283 4.07 -1.11 7.78
N ILE A 284 2.80 -0.78 7.62
CA ILE A 284 1.96 -0.34 8.75
C ILE A 284 1.58 -1.49 9.71
N GLY A 285 1.75 -2.75 9.29
CA GLY A 285 1.41 -3.91 10.10
C GLY A 285 0.14 -4.64 9.66
N GLY A 286 -0.09 -4.74 8.35
CA GLY A 286 -1.26 -5.40 7.79
C GLY A 286 -2.57 -4.69 8.09
N VAL A 287 -3.65 -5.44 8.11
CA VAL A 287 -5.01 -4.95 8.42
C VAL A 287 -5.09 -4.41 9.85
N SER A 288 -4.52 -5.15 10.82
CA SER A 288 -4.52 -4.74 12.24
C SER A 288 -3.76 -3.42 12.47
N GLY A 289 -2.62 -3.24 11.79
CA GLY A 289 -1.85 -2.00 11.83
C GLY A 289 -2.56 -0.84 11.15
N TRP A 290 -3.16 -1.10 9.97
CA TRP A 290 -3.95 -0.12 9.23
C TRP A 290 -5.10 0.43 10.06
N MET A 291 -5.93 -0.45 10.64
CA MET A 291 -7.09 -0.02 11.44
C MET A 291 -6.71 0.91 12.60
N ARG A 292 -5.53 0.68 13.21
CA ARG A 292 -5.00 1.56 14.25
C ARG A 292 -4.51 2.90 13.71
N ALA A 293 -3.84 2.90 12.57
CA ALA A 293 -3.38 4.12 11.90
C ALA A 293 -4.57 4.95 11.39
N ALA A 294 -5.58 4.30 10.78
CA ALA A 294 -6.80 4.94 10.30
C ALA A 294 -7.59 5.60 11.43
N ALA A 295 -7.67 4.95 12.60
CA ALA A 295 -8.30 5.55 13.77
C ALA A 295 -7.57 6.81 14.27
N VAL A 296 -6.23 6.81 14.20
CA VAL A 296 -5.42 8.00 14.55
C VAL A 296 -5.65 9.13 13.53
N ALA A 297 -5.63 8.82 12.22
CA ALA A 297 -5.86 9.82 11.17
C ALA A 297 -7.27 10.40 11.25
N GLY A 298 -8.31 9.57 11.39
CA GLY A 298 -9.70 9.98 11.54
C GLY A 298 -9.93 10.87 12.76
N ALA A 299 -9.43 10.47 13.93
CA ALA A 299 -9.52 11.28 15.14
C ALA A 299 -8.77 12.62 15.06
N ALA A 300 -7.74 12.72 14.21
CA ALA A 300 -7.00 13.95 13.94
C ALA A 300 -7.61 14.78 12.78
N GLY A 301 -8.64 14.25 12.09
CA GLY A 301 -9.25 14.90 10.91
C GLY A 301 -8.32 14.97 9.70
N LEU A 302 -7.38 14.01 9.57
CA LEU A 302 -6.37 14.00 8.51
C LEU A 302 -6.77 13.02 7.39
N PRO A 303 -6.73 13.44 6.11
CA PRO A 303 -7.02 12.57 4.98
C PRO A 303 -6.09 11.35 4.95
N LEU A 304 -6.65 10.19 4.60
CA LEU A 304 -5.95 8.91 4.54
C LEU A 304 -6.13 8.27 3.17
N SER A 305 -5.06 8.23 2.39
CA SER A 305 -4.98 7.48 1.13
C SER A 305 -4.30 6.13 1.35
N SER A 306 -4.24 5.28 0.33
CA SER A 306 -3.46 4.05 0.38
C SER A 306 -2.15 4.17 -0.39
N HIS A 307 -1.18 3.34 -0.01
CA HIS A 307 -0.04 2.98 -0.85
C HIS A 307 -0.15 1.52 -1.23
N LEU A 308 -0.13 1.21 -2.55
CA LEU A 308 -0.20 -0.14 -3.13
C LEU A 308 -1.35 -1.03 -2.60
N TYR A 309 -1.26 -2.34 -2.83
CA TYR A 309 -2.23 -3.37 -2.37
C TYR A 309 -3.69 -3.03 -2.71
N PRO A 310 -4.04 -2.66 -3.96
CA PRO A 310 -5.32 -2.02 -4.27
C PRO A 310 -6.54 -2.82 -3.80
N ARG A 311 -6.52 -4.17 -3.88
CA ARG A 311 -7.65 -5.02 -3.45
C ARG A 311 -7.94 -4.96 -1.97
N VAL A 312 -6.89 -5.00 -1.14
CA VAL A 312 -7.02 -4.98 0.32
C VAL A 312 -7.22 -3.55 0.79
N SER A 313 -6.43 -2.61 0.25
CA SER A 313 -6.51 -1.19 0.59
C SER A 313 -7.88 -0.59 0.30
N ALA A 314 -8.53 -0.96 -0.81
CA ALA A 314 -9.88 -0.52 -1.13
C ALA A 314 -10.89 -0.91 -0.03
N GLN A 315 -10.80 -2.13 0.50
CA GLN A 315 -11.68 -2.60 1.56
C GLN A 315 -11.45 -1.82 2.87
N LEU A 316 -10.18 -1.52 3.18
CA LEU A 316 -9.80 -0.79 4.39
C LEU A 316 -10.15 0.70 4.31
N LEU A 317 -10.01 1.33 3.15
CA LEU A 317 -10.49 2.69 2.93
C LEU A 317 -12.00 2.81 3.14
N ARG A 318 -12.80 1.79 2.77
CA ARG A 318 -14.26 1.79 2.99
C ARG A 318 -14.68 1.78 4.46
N VAL A 319 -13.77 1.44 5.38
CA VAL A 319 -14.00 1.47 6.83
C VAL A 319 -13.17 2.53 7.54
N SER A 320 -12.41 3.34 6.80
CA SER A 320 -11.62 4.44 7.34
C SER A 320 -12.41 5.73 7.29
N GLU A 321 -12.59 6.41 8.43
CA GLU A 321 -13.40 7.64 8.56
C GLU A 321 -12.92 8.76 7.65
N SER A 322 -11.60 8.93 7.52
CA SER A 322 -10.96 10.00 6.74
C SER A 322 -10.42 9.50 5.38
N ALA A 323 -11.02 8.43 4.82
CA ALA A 323 -10.60 7.87 3.54
C ALA A 323 -10.59 8.90 2.42
N ASP A 324 -9.52 8.92 1.65
CA ASP A 324 -9.32 9.86 0.54
C ASP A 324 -9.17 9.12 -0.79
N TRP A 325 -7.98 8.69 -1.18
CA TRP A 325 -7.70 8.04 -2.45
C TRP A 325 -7.17 6.63 -2.30
N LEU A 326 -7.60 5.76 -3.22
CA LEU A 326 -6.96 4.48 -3.47
C LEU A 326 -5.83 4.68 -4.48
N GLU A 327 -4.60 4.32 -4.12
CA GLU A 327 -3.55 4.14 -5.10
C GLU A 327 -3.82 2.86 -5.89
N TRP A 328 -3.98 3.01 -7.21
CA TRP A 328 -4.19 1.86 -8.07
C TRP A 328 -2.93 1.54 -8.88
N SER A 329 -2.51 0.28 -8.77
CA SER A 329 -1.44 -0.32 -9.55
C SER A 329 -1.85 -1.72 -10.02
N ASP A 330 -1.31 -2.15 -11.17
CA ASP A 330 -1.53 -3.47 -11.77
C ASP A 330 -0.38 -4.45 -11.52
N TRP A 331 0.54 -4.12 -10.62
CA TRP A 331 1.80 -4.87 -10.47
C TRP A 331 1.61 -6.32 -10.00
N ALA A 332 0.56 -6.60 -9.24
CA ALA A 332 0.20 -7.94 -8.83
C ALA A 332 -0.78 -8.63 -9.79
N ASP A 333 -1.42 -7.92 -10.71
CA ASP A 333 -2.42 -8.48 -11.61
C ASP A 333 -1.93 -9.70 -12.42
N PRO A 334 -0.65 -9.76 -12.88
CA PRO A 334 -0.16 -10.93 -13.61
C PRO A 334 -0.23 -12.27 -12.87
N ILE A 335 -0.40 -12.27 -11.54
CA ILE A 335 -0.47 -13.50 -10.72
C ILE A 335 -1.86 -13.70 -10.10
N LEU A 336 -2.80 -12.82 -10.36
CA LEU A 336 -4.17 -12.91 -9.84
C LEU A 336 -5.11 -13.56 -10.86
N ALA A 337 -6.08 -14.33 -10.37
CA ALA A 337 -7.10 -14.96 -11.21
C ALA A 337 -7.95 -13.95 -11.97
N GLU A 338 -8.21 -12.79 -11.34
CA GLU A 338 -8.93 -11.66 -11.94
C GLU A 338 -8.22 -10.35 -11.62
N PRO A 339 -8.02 -9.44 -12.59
CA PRO A 339 -7.49 -8.10 -12.35
C PRO A 339 -8.41 -7.27 -11.45
N PHE A 340 -7.86 -6.28 -10.75
CA PHE A 340 -8.65 -5.33 -9.98
C PHE A 340 -8.94 -4.08 -10.83
N ALA A 341 -10.09 -4.07 -11.48
CA ALA A 341 -10.47 -3.04 -12.43
C ALA A 341 -10.87 -1.71 -11.76
N VAL A 342 -10.58 -0.62 -12.47
CA VAL A 342 -11.08 0.73 -12.19
C VAL A 342 -11.87 1.20 -13.41
N GLU A 343 -13.06 1.73 -13.18
CA GLU A 343 -13.94 2.28 -14.20
C GLU A 343 -14.33 3.72 -13.85
N ASN A 344 -14.13 4.65 -14.79
CA ASN A 344 -14.37 6.09 -14.57
C ASN A 344 -13.67 6.66 -13.32
N GLY A 345 -12.46 6.17 -13.02
CA GLY A 345 -11.68 6.57 -11.84
C GLY A 345 -12.19 5.98 -10.52
N ILE A 346 -13.11 5.04 -10.56
CA ILE A 346 -13.72 4.39 -9.40
C ILE A 346 -13.36 2.90 -9.38
N ALA A 347 -12.80 2.43 -8.28
CA ALA A 347 -12.66 1.03 -7.95
C ALA A 347 -13.88 0.57 -7.14
N HIS A 348 -14.35 -0.66 -7.40
CA HIS A 348 -15.45 -1.24 -6.64
C HIS A 348 -14.95 -2.41 -5.79
N VAL A 349 -15.15 -2.31 -4.48
CA VAL A 349 -14.82 -3.39 -3.55
C VAL A 349 -15.71 -4.60 -3.86
N PRO A 350 -15.14 -5.77 -4.19
CA PRO A 350 -15.92 -6.97 -4.50
C PRO A 350 -16.75 -7.45 -3.31
N ASN A 351 -17.98 -7.88 -3.56
CA ASN A 351 -18.85 -8.49 -2.55
C ASN A 351 -18.65 -10.02 -2.53
N VAL A 352 -17.43 -10.45 -2.21
CA VAL A 352 -17.04 -11.86 -2.08
C VAL A 352 -16.33 -12.10 -0.75
N PRO A 353 -16.40 -13.29 -0.15
CA PRO A 353 -15.72 -13.57 1.11
C PRO A 353 -14.22 -13.33 1.06
N GLY A 354 -13.67 -12.80 2.15
CA GLY A 354 -12.24 -12.50 2.26
C GLY A 354 -11.84 -11.17 1.64
N ASN A 355 -10.57 -11.09 1.28
CA ASN A 355 -9.96 -9.91 0.65
C ASN A 355 -10.02 -9.94 -0.88
N SER A 356 -10.70 -10.92 -1.47
CA SER A 356 -10.84 -11.16 -2.92
C SER A 356 -9.54 -11.52 -3.66
N ILE A 357 -8.49 -11.96 -2.96
CA ILE A 357 -7.26 -12.46 -3.59
C ILE A 357 -7.43 -13.95 -3.91
N GLU A 358 -7.38 -14.26 -5.21
CA GLU A 358 -7.30 -15.63 -5.73
C GLU A 358 -6.17 -15.71 -6.75
N TRP A 359 -5.43 -16.83 -6.73
CA TRP A 359 -4.23 -16.99 -7.55
C TRP A 359 -4.53 -17.54 -8.95
N ASP A 360 -3.85 -17.02 -9.98
CA ASP A 360 -3.64 -17.75 -11.23
C ASP A 360 -2.45 -18.71 -11.05
N GLU A 361 -2.74 -19.96 -10.72
CA GLU A 361 -1.73 -20.98 -10.47
C GLU A 361 -0.86 -21.28 -11.71
N LYS A 362 -1.35 -21.02 -12.92
CA LYS A 362 -0.56 -21.18 -14.16
C LYS A 362 0.46 -20.06 -14.27
N ALA A 363 0.03 -18.83 -14.01
CA ALA A 363 0.92 -17.67 -14.00
C ALA A 363 1.96 -17.77 -12.88
N ILE A 364 1.56 -18.17 -11.67
CA ILE A 364 2.48 -18.40 -10.56
C ILE A 364 3.56 -19.39 -10.95
N LYS A 365 3.18 -20.56 -11.48
CA LYS A 365 4.16 -21.57 -11.94
C LYS A 365 5.11 -21.02 -13.01
N LYS A 366 4.64 -20.12 -13.85
CA LYS A 366 5.46 -19.49 -14.90
C LYS A 366 6.47 -18.51 -14.35
N TYR A 367 6.12 -17.73 -13.32
CA TYR A 367 6.91 -16.63 -12.78
C TYR A 367 7.64 -16.98 -11.47
N GLN A 368 7.49 -18.19 -10.96
CA GLN A 368 8.14 -18.65 -9.72
C GLN A 368 9.66 -18.70 -9.88
N ILE A 369 10.40 -18.24 -8.83
CA ILE A 369 11.87 -18.14 -8.79
C ILE A 369 12.46 -18.83 -7.55
#